data_7e6a2af995670e2a060fb253094b1949
#
_entry.id   7e6a2af995670e2a060fb253094b1949
#
_cell.length_a   1.000
_cell.length_b   1.000
_cell.length_c   1.000
_cell.angle_alpha   90.00
_cell.angle_beta   90.00
_cell.angle_gamma   90.00
#
_symmetry.space_group_name_H-M   'P 1'
#
loop_
_entity.id
_entity.type
_entity.pdbx_description
1 polymer ?
#
loop_
_entity_poly.entity_id
_entity_poly.type
_entity_poly.pdbx_seq_one_letter_code
_entity_poly.pdbx_strand_id
1 'polypeptide(L)'
;LIYYQNYFKDESQVFGRNLFSNKNLTFEPNQNMATPANYRLGAGDNVIIDVWGASQETFECMVSPDGVVVIEGVGPIQIAGQTVQQATATIKGKLGQYYSDCQFALSVADTRSIQVQVAGEVVMPGTYTLSSLSTAFNALYAAGGINETGTLRDIKVYRNGRQIGAIDATVSATLHILP
;
A
#
# COMPACT_ATOMS: atom_id res chain seq x y z
N LEU A 1 4.08 -51.00 14.47
CA LEU A 1 4.40 -50.43 13.16
C LEU A 1 3.44 -49.30 12.77
N ILE A 2 2.15 -49.38 13.10
CA ILE A 2 1.14 -48.34 12.78
C ILE A 2 1.31 -47.08 13.67
N TYR A 3 1.86 -47.25 14.88
CA TYR A 3 2.08 -46.14 15.82
C TYR A 3 3.23 -45.19 15.35
N TYR A 4 4.23 -45.73 14.67
CA TYR A 4 5.35 -44.98 14.14
C TYR A 4 5.01 -44.19 12.83
N GLN A 5 4.09 -44.69 12.02
CA GLN A 5 3.69 -44.01 10.77
C GLN A 5 2.84 -42.73 11.01
N ASN A 6 2.16 -42.65 12.15
CA ASN A 6 1.40 -41.43 12.48
C ASN A 6 2.27 -40.33 13.11
N TYR A 7 3.43 -40.70 13.68
CA TYR A 7 4.34 -39.72 14.29
C TYR A 7 5.17 -38.94 13.24
N PHE A 8 5.38 -39.53 12.06
CA PHE A 8 6.11 -38.90 10.95
C PHE A 8 5.19 -38.25 9.89
N LYS A 9 3.87 -38.26 10.10
CA LYS A 9 2.91 -37.61 9.20
C LYS A 9 2.75 -36.11 9.47
N ASP A 10 3.36 -35.61 10.52
CA ASP A 10 3.39 -34.19 10.90
C ASP A 10 4.73 -33.55 10.51
N GLU A 11 5.34 -34.09 9.46
CA GLU A 11 6.63 -33.64 8.94
C GLU A 11 6.50 -32.30 8.23
N SER A 12 7.31 -31.40 8.71
CA SER A 12 7.67 -30.11 8.11
C SER A 12 6.55 -29.06 8.04
N GLN A 13 5.92 -28.76 9.14
CA GLN A 13 5.29 -27.46 9.23
C GLN A 13 6.39 -26.40 9.29
N VAL A 14 6.76 -25.86 8.14
CA VAL A 14 7.55 -24.62 8.10
C VAL A 14 6.81 -23.62 8.96
N PHE A 15 7.47 -23.12 10.01
CA PHE A 15 6.88 -22.15 10.93
C PHE A 15 6.30 -20.97 10.13
N GLY A 16 5.03 -20.65 10.38
CA GLY A 16 4.32 -19.58 9.68
C GLY A 16 3.55 -20.00 8.41
N ARG A 17 3.69 -21.24 7.90
CA ARG A 17 2.91 -21.69 6.74
C ARG A 17 1.41 -21.64 7.01
N ASN A 18 0.98 -22.02 8.20
CA ASN A 18 -0.43 -22.01 8.62
C ASN A 18 -1.04 -20.60 8.70
N LEU A 19 -0.22 -19.54 8.67
CA LEU A 19 -0.73 -18.16 8.61
C LEU A 19 -1.57 -17.92 7.35
N PHE A 20 -1.19 -18.49 6.22
CA PHE A 20 -1.90 -18.31 4.94
C PHE A 20 -3.11 -19.23 4.77
N SER A 21 -3.18 -20.32 5.52
CA SER A 21 -4.30 -21.27 5.50
C SER A 21 -5.35 -21.01 6.59
N ASN A 22 -5.09 -20.11 7.52
CA ASN A 22 -6.00 -19.78 8.60
C ASN A 22 -7.13 -18.88 8.10
N LYS A 23 -8.34 -19.41 8.02
CA LYS A 23 -9.54 -18.70 7.55
C LYS A 23 -9.97 -17.51 8.44
N ASN A 24 -9.43 -17.41 9.65
CA ASN A 24 -9.74 -16.34 10.60
C ASN A 24 -8.75 -15.16 10.51
N LEU A 25 -7.67 -15.29 9.72
CA LEU A 25 -6.70 -14.24 9.49
C LEU A 25 -6.88 -13.74 8.06
N THR A 26 -7.20 -12.47 7.92
CA THR A 26 -7.18 -11.78 6.64
C THR A 26 -5.99 -10.84 6.59
N PHE A 27 -5.24 -10.90 5.51
CA PHE A 27 -4.16 -9.97 5.19
C PHE A 27 -4.58 -9.06 4.02
N GLU A 28 -5.89 -8.89 3.84
CA GLU A 28 -6.40 -7.91 2.90
C GLU A 28 -5.98 -6.50 3.33
N PRO A 29 -5.60 -5.64 2.38
CA PRO A 29 -5.27 -4.26 2.69
C PRO A 29 -6.43 -3.58 3.41
N ASN A 30 -6.18 -3.03 4.59
CA ASN A 30 -7.20 -2.28 5.32
C ASN A 30 -7.43 -0.94 4.60
N GLN A 31 -8.59 -0.77 3.99
CA GLN A 31 -8.98 0.47 3.29
C GLN A 31 -9.11 1.68 4.23
N ASN A 32 -9.29 1.43 5.53
CA ASN A 32 -9.42 2.48 6.55
C ASN A 32 -8.12 2.76 7.30
N MET A 33 -6.96 2.36 6.76
CA MET A 33 -5.69 2.62 7.40
C MET A 33 -5.25 4.07 7.13
N ALA A 34 -4.83 4.77 8.19
CA ALA A 34 -4.26 6.10 8.04
C ALA A 34 -3.06 6.07 7.08
N THR A 35 -3.03 7.01 6.15
CA THR A 35 -1.94 7.12 5.18
C THR A 35 -0.61 7.34 5.90
N PRO A 36 0.42 6.50 5.65
CA PRO A 36 1.73 6.68 6.28
C PRO A 36 2.33 8.06 5.99
N ALA A 37 3.01 8.66 6.97
CA ALA A 37 3.59 10.00 6.83
C ALA A 37 4.61 10.13 5.67
N ASN A 38 5.25 9.03 5.30
CA ASN A 38 6.21 8.95 4.20
C ASN A 38 5.57 8.59 2.85
N TYR A 39 4.25 8.39 2.80
CA TYR A 39 3.53 8.12 1.56
C TYR A 39 3.68 9.29 0.59
N ARG A 40 4.00 8.97 -0.66
CA ARG A 40 4.12 9.96 -1.73
C ARG A 40 2.94 9.84 -2.69
N LEU A 41 2.25 10.94 -2.85
CA LEU A 41 1.15 11.04 -3.78
C LEU A 41 1.61 10.75 -5.22
N GLY A 42 0.75 10.12 -5.99
CA GLY A 42 1.02 9.80 -7.38
C GLY A 42 -0.25 9.72 -8.22
N ALA A 43 -0.09 9.56 -9.51
CA ALA A 43 -1.19 9.47 -10.46
C ALA A 43 -2.14 8.33 -10.07
N GLY A 44 -3.44 8.62 -10.04
CA GLY A 44 -4.50 7.68 -9.66
C GLY A 44 -4.86 7.69 -8.17
N ASP A 45 -4.14 8.44 -7.32
CA ASP A 45 -4.58 8.65 -5.94
C ASP A 45 -5.78 9.61 -5.91
N ASN A 46 -6.78 9.31 -5.08
CA ASN A 46 -7.88 10.22 -4.78
C ASN A 46 -7.58 11.00 -3.51
N VAL A 47 -7.68 12.30 -3.58
CA VAL A 47 -7.44 13.21 -2.46
C VAL A 47 -8.67 14.06 -2.18
N ILE A 48 -8.90 14.32 -0.90
CA ILE A 48 -9.92 15.25 -0.44
C ILE A 48 -9.21 16.48 0.11
N ILE A 49 -9.62 17.65 -0.35
CA ILE A 49 -9.12 18.93 0.10
C ILE A 49 -10.26 19.65 0.81
N ASP A 50 -10.14 19.78 2.11
CA ASP A 50 -11.09 20.50 2.94
C ASP A 50 -10.63 21.94 3.16
N VAL A 51 -11.54 22.87 2.96
CA VAL A 51 -11.39 24.30 3.23
C VAL A 51 -12.40 24.69 4.28
N TRP A 52 -11.96 25.36 5.35
CA TRP A 52 -12.86 25.87 6.39
C TRP A 52 -12.36 27.20 6.96
N GLY A 53 -13.26 27.95 7.55
CA GLY A 53 -13.02 29.30 8.09
C GLY A 53 -14.03 30.28 7.53
N ALA A 54 -13.60 31.29 6.79
CA ALA A 54 -14.49 32.26 6.15
C ALA A 54 -15.32 31.63 5.00
N SER A 55 -14.83 30.56 4.38
CA SER A 55 -15.55 29.72 3.42
C SER A 55 -15.48 28.26 3.87
N GLN A 56 -16.47 27.47 3.43
CA GLN A 56 -16.51 26.03 3.73
C GLN A 56 -16.75 25.28 2.43
N GLU A 57 -15.74 24.56 1.96
CA GLU A 57 -15.78 23.78 0.72
C GLU A 57 -14.96 22.50 0.88
N THR A 58 -15.34 21.47 0.15
CA THR A 58 -14.63 20.19 0.06
C THR A 58 -14.46 19.83 -1.40
N PHE A 59 -13.23 19.62 -1.83
CA PHE A 59 -12.89 19.21 -3.19
C PHE A 59 -12.41 17.77 -3.18
N GLU A 60 -13.07 16.90 -3.94
CA GLU A 60 -12.63 15.55 -4.22
C GLU A 60 -11.91 15.53 -5.57
N CYS A 61 -10.64 15.22 -5.57
CA CYS A 61 -9.80 15.29 -6.75
C CYS A 61 -9.01 13.99 -6.95
N MET A 62 -8.94 13.53 -8.20
CA MET A 62 -8.02 12.47 -8.60
C MET A 62 -6.73 13.09 -9.13
N VAL A 63 -5.59 12.57 -8.69
CA VAL A 63 -4.29 12.94 -9.25
C VAL A 63 -4.19 12.41 -10.67
N SER A 64 -4.05 13.31 -11.64
CA SER A 64 -3.96 12.98 -13.06
C SER A 64 -2.66 12.21 -13.39
N PRO A 65 -2.55 11.59 -14.58
CA PRO A 65 -1.30 10.98 -15.05
C PRO A 65 -0.11 11.94 -15.06
N ASP A 66 -0.36 13.23 -15.28
CA ASP A 66 0.67 14.28 -15.25
C ASP A 66 1.06 14.69 -13.81
N GLY A 67 0.42 14.11 -12.82
CA GLY A 67 0.72 14.34 -11.41
C GLY A 67 0.08 15.57 -10.80
N VAL A 68 -0.94 16.13 -11.44
CA VAL A 68 -1.65 17.32 -10.97
C VAL A 68 -3.05 16.98 -10.48
N VAL A 69 -3.56 17.78 -9.53
CA VAL A 69 -4.98 17.88 -9.22
C VAL A 69 -5.53 19.16 -9.81
N VAL A 70 -6.76 19.11 -10.32
CA VAL A 70 -7.44 20.26 -10.87
C VAL A 70 -8.53 20.68 -9.90
N ILE A 71 -8.43 21.92 -9.39
CA ILE A 71 -9.41 22.50 -8.47
C ILE A 71 -10.21 23.54 -9.26
N GLU A 72 -11.53 23.45 -9.22
CA GLU A 72 -12.41 24.38 -9.91
C GLU A 72 -12.18 25.82 -9.41
N GLY A 73 -12.07 26.76 -10.34
CA GLY A 73 -11.77 28.16 -10.04
C GLY A 73 -10.31 28.49 -9.74
N VAL A 74 -9.45 27.48 -9.50
CA VAL A 74 -8.02 27.69 -9.16
C VAL A 74 -7.10 27.13 -10.26
N GLY A 75 -7.47 25.99 -10.86
CA GLY A 75 -6.70 25.34 -11.91
C GLY A 75 -5.81 24.19 -11.42
N PRO A 76 -4.81 23.79 -12.22
CA PRO A 76 -3.97 22.64 -11.93
C PRO A 76 -2.89 22.95 -10.87
N ILE A 77 -2.71 22.01 -9.94
CA ILE A 77 -1.69 22.06 -8.88
C ILE A 77 -0.88 20.76 -8.91
N GLN A 78 0.44 20.89 -9.06
CA GLN A 78 1.36 19.74 -9.06
C GLN A 78 1.55 19.21 -7.63
N ILE A 79 1.18 17.94 -7.38
CA ILE A 79 1.33 17.29 -6.07
C ILE A 79 1.98 15.90 -6.12
N ALA A 80 2.12 15.30 -7.31
CA ALA A 80 2.78 14.00 -7.41
C ALA A 80 4.24 14.04 -6.93
N GLY A 81 4.66 12.97 -6.26
CA GLY A 81 5.97 12.84 -5.63
C GLY A 81 6.11 13.53 -4.28
N GLN A 82 5.15 14.38 -3.89
CA GLN A 82 5.12 15.03 -2.58
C GLN A 82 4.50 14.13 -1.52
N THR A 83 4.92 14.29 -0.27
CA THR A 83 4.18 13.71 0.85
C THR A 83 2.87 14.49 1.08
N VAL A 84 1.93 13.90 1.82
CA VAL A 84 0.66 14.58 2.16
C VAL A 84 0.92 15.95 2.79
N GLN A 85 1.91 16.04 3.70
CA GLN A 85 2.27 17.30 4.34
C GLN A 85 2.83 18.34 3.36
N GLN A 86 3.70 17.94 2.44
CA GLN A 86 4.25 18.81 1.42
C GLN A 86 3.17 19.29 0.45
N ALA A 87 2.29 18.39 0.01
CA ALA A 87 1.17 18.71 -0.86
C ALA A 87 0.17 19.66 -0.18
N THR A 88 -0.11 19.47 1.11
CA THR A 88 -0.93 20.42 1.88
C THR A 88 -0.34 21.82 1.87
N ALA A 89 0.97 21.95 2.06
CA ALA A 89 1.64 23.26 2.00
C ALA A 89 1.56 23.89 0.61
N THR A 90 1.74 23.08 -0.45
CA THR A 90 1.63 23.52 -1.84
C THR A 90 0.21 24.00 -2.16
N ILE A 91 -0.81 23.25 -1.76
CA ILE A 91 -2.22 23.58 -1.95
C ILE A 91 -2.58 24.85 -1.14
N LYS A 92 -2.16 24.94 0.11
CA LYS A 92 -2.36 26.15 0.94
C LYS A 92 -1.78 27.40 0.30
N GLY A 93 -0.58 27.31 -0.30
CA GLY A 93 0.06 28.44 -0.99
C GLY A 93 -0.71 28.88 -2.24
N LYS A 94 -1.37 27.96 -2.93
CA LYS A 94 -2.19 28.27 -4.12
C LYS A 94 -3.59 28.73 -3.76
N LEU A 95 -4.30 27.98 -2.92
CA LEU A 95 -5.68 28.30 -2.51
C LEU A 95 -5.76 29.56 -1.66
N GLY A 96 -4.73 29.86 -0.86
CA GLY A 96 -4.70 31.08 -0.04
C GLY A 96 -4.75 32.39 -0.84
N GLN A 97 -4.54 32.34 -2.16
CA GLN A 97 -4.73 33.50 -3.05
C GLN A 97 -6.21 33.72 -3.40
N TYR A 98 -7.05 32.69 -3.27
CA TYR A 98 -8.47 32.72 -3.60
C TYR A 98 -9.37 32.71 -2.38
N TYR A 99 -8.90 32.12 -1.29
CA TYR A 99 -9.64 31.93 -0.03
C TYR A 99 -8.92 32.66 1.10
N SER A 100 -9.35 33.87 1.40
CA SER A 100 -8.83 34.64 2.55
C SER A 100 -9.37 34.09 3.85
N ASP A 101 -8.54 34.09 4.91
CA ASP A 101 -8.90 33.65 6.27
C ASP A 101 -9.46 32.22 6.38
N CYS A 102 -8.98 31.32 5.51
CA CYS A 102 -9.33 29.91 5.50
C CYS A 102 -8.18 29.01 5.95
N GLN A 103 -8.53 27.87 6.54
CA GLN A 103 -7.63 26.76 6.83
C GLN A 103 -7.84 25.67 5.77
N PHE A 104 -6.81 24.85 5.57
CA PHE A 104 -6.80 23.81 4.55
C PHE A 104 -6.26 22.51 5.12
N ALA A 105 -6.92 21.40 4.80
CA ALA A 105 -6.41 20.06 5.03
C ALA A 105 -6.44 19.26 3.73
N LEU A 106 -5.49 18.35 3.58
CA LEU A 106 -5.44 17.36 2.52
C LEU A 106 -5.46 15.98 3.17
N SER A 107 -6.38 15.16 2.75
CA SER A 107 -6.44 13.74 3.09
C SER A 107 -6.44 12.88 1.84
N VAL A 108 -5.98 11.63 1.96
CA VAL A 108 -6.06 10.64 0.89
C VAL A 108 -7.28 9.80 1.14
N ALA A 109 -8.26 9.86 0.23
CA ALA A 109 -9.46 9.05 0.31
C ALA A 109 -9.18 7.62 -0.14
N ASP A 110 -8.64 7.47 -1.36
CA ASP A 110 -8.26 6.19 -1.92
C ASP A 110 -6.87 6.26 -2.51
N THR A 111 -6.10 5.20 -2.33
CA THR A 111 -4.78 5.10 -2.92
C THR A 111 -4.84 4.33 -4.24
N ARG A 112 -3.97 4.70 -5.17
CA ARG A 112 -3.85 4.03 -6.46
C ARG A 112 -3.55 2.55 -6.30
N SER A 113 -3.97 1.77 -7.28
CA SER A 113 -3.56 0.38 -7.43
C SER A 113 -2.19 0.27 -8.08
N ILE A 114 -1.41 -0.70 -7.62
CA ILE A 114 -0.11 -1.07 -8.20
C ILE A 114 -0.14 -2.52 -8.64
N GLN A 115 0.66 -2.84 -9.66
CA GLN A 115 0.88 -4.22 -10.07
C GLN A 115 2.15 -4.75 -9.42
N VAL A 116 2.03 -5.88 -8.73
CA VAL A 116 3.12 -6.57 -8.04
C VAL A 116 3.29 -7.96 -8.65
N GLN A 117 4.47 -8.25 -9.14
CA GLN A 117 4.81 -9.60 -9.62
C GLN A 117 5.33 -10.43 -8.44
N VAL A 118 4.64 -11.54 -8.16
CA VAL A 118 5.06 -12.54 -7.16
C VAL A 118 5.59 -13.75 -7.91
N ALA A 119 6.83 -14.14 -7.63
CA ALA A 119 7.51 -15.24 -8.28
C ALA A 119 8.32 -16.06 -7.27
N GLY A 120 8.68 -17.28 -7.65
CA GLY A 120 9.41 -18.23 -6.80
C GLY A 120 8.47 -19.27 -6.19
N GLU A 121 8.83 -19.77 -5.02
CA GLU A 121 8.18 -20.90 -4.35
C GLU A 121 6.89 -20.47 -3.61
N VAL A 122 5.92 -19.94 -4.37
CA VAL A 122 4.57 -19.58 -3.91
C VAL A 122 3.52 -20.49 -4.53
N VAL A 123 2.34 -20.57 -3.93
CA VAL A 123 1.25 -21.43 -4.41
C VAL A 123 0.78 -21.02 -5.80
N MET A 124 0.59 -19.72 -6.02
CA MET A 124 0.18 -19.17 -7.32
C MET A 124 1.10 -18.03 -7.73
N PRO A 125 2.22 -18.28 -8.42
CA PRO A 125 3.05 -17.22 -8.96
C PRO A 125 2.30 -16.45 -10.05
N GLY A 126 2.46 -15.11 -10.08
CA GLY A 126 1.75 -14.28 -11.04
C GLY A 126 1.84 -12.79 -10.74
N THR A 127 1.07 -11.99 -11.48
CA THR A 127 0.94 -10.55 -11.27
C THR A 127 -0.37 -10.26 -10.56
N TYR A 128 -0.29 -9.50 -9.47
CA TYR A 128 -1.40 -9.13 -8.62
C TYR A 128 -1.58 -7.62 -8.60
N THR A 129 -2.83 -7.19 -8.67
CA THR A 129 -3.20 -5.78 -8.49
C THR A 129 -3.53 -5.54 -7.03
N LEU A 130 -2.76 -4.68 -6.38
CA LEU A 130 -2.86 -4.38 -4.95
C LEU A 130 -2.92 -2.87 -4.74
N SER A 131 -3.45 -2.43 -3.59
CA SER A 131 -3.33 -1.04 -3.16
C SER A 131 -1.86 -0.65 -2.99
N SER A 132 -1.51 0.59 -3.29
CA SER A 132 -0.15 1.11 -3.08
C SER A 132 0.28 1.13 -1.60
N LEU A 133 -0.66 0.97 -0.66
CA LEU A 133 -0.38 0.80 0.78
C LEU A 133 -0.13 -0.66 1.18
N SER A 134 -0.23 -1.60 0.24
CA SER A 134 -0.05 -3.02 0.54
C SER A 134 1.38 -3.33 0.98
N THR A 135 1.49 -4.32 1.84
CA THR A 135 2.77 -4.88 2.28
C THR A 135 3.17 -6.06 1.38
N ALA A 136 4.41 -6.48 1.42
CA ALA A 136 4.84 -7.71 0.77
C ALA A 136 4.08 -8.94 1.31
N PHE A 137 3.60 -8.88 2.55
CA PHE A 137 2.78 -9.91 3.15
C PHE A 137 1.40 -10.00 2.49
N ASN A 138 0.78 -8.85 2.15
CA ASN A 138 -0.46 -8.83 1.37
C ASN A 138 -0.27 -9.48 -0.01
N ALA A 139 0.88 -9.23 -0.66
CA ALA A 139 1.20 -9.84 -1.94
C ALA A 139 1.37 -11.37 -1.84
N LEU A 140 2.05 -11.85 -0.80
CA LEU A 140 2.17 -13.27 -0.53
C LEU A 140 0.82 -13.92 -0.22
N TYR A 141 -0.02 -13.25 0.57
CA TYR A 141 -1.37 -13.72 0.86
C TYR A 141 -2.21 -13.84 -0.41
N ALA A 142 -2.16 -12.84 -1.29
CA ALA A 142 -2.85 -12.87 -2.58
C ALA A 142 -2.37 -14.03 -3.47
N ALA A 143 -1.07 -14.40 -3.37
CA ALA A 143 -0.49 -15.55 -4.08
C ALA A 143 -0.76 -16.91 -3.40
N GLY A 144 -1.59 -16.94 -2.35
CA GLY A 144 -1.92 -18.17 -1.60
C GLY A 144 -0.83 -18.62 -0.63
N GLY A 145 0.16 -17.79 -0.34
CA GLY A 145 1.30 -18.11 0.51
C GLY A 145 2.41 -18.86 -0.21
N ILE A 146 3.34 -19.40 0.58
CA ILE A 146 4.44 -20.22 0.07
C ILE A 146 3.97 -21.66 -0.18
N ASN A 147 4.55 -22.33 -1.18
CA ASN A 147 4.35 -23.76 -1.43
C ASN A 147 5.16 -24.63 -0.44
N GLU A 148 5.19 -25.95 -0.65
CA GLU A 148 5.85 -26.90 0.25
C GLU A 148 7.37 -26.77 0.30
N THR A 149 7.99 -26.25 -0.75
CA THR A 149 9.43 -26.06 -0.89
C THR A 149 9.89 -24.65 -0.54
N GLY A 150 8.95 -23.72 -0.38
CA GLY A 150 9.23 -22.31 -0.12
C GLY A 150 9.66 -22.01 1.31
N THR A 151 10.39 -20.90 1.48
CA THR A 151 10.79 -20.37 2.78
C THR A 151 10.23 -18.96 3.00
N LEU A 152 9.86 -18.66 4.25
CA LEU A 152 9.44 -17.33 4.69
C LEU A 152 10.62 -16.46 5.19
N ARG A 153 11.85 -17.00 5.21
CA ARG A 153 13.01 -16.34 5.81
C ARG A 153 13.82 -15.47 4.86
N ASP A 154 13.66 -15.63 3.54
CA ASP A 154 14.43 -14.87 2.54
C ASP A 154 13.52 -14.43 1.40
N ILE A 155 12.57 -13.54 1.71
CA ILE A 155 11.67 -12.95 0.72
C ILE A 155 12.32 -11.68 0.22
N LYS A 156 12.75 -11.67 -1.03
CA LYS A 156 13.42 -10.54 -1.65
C LYS A 156 12.40 -9.64 -2.34
N VAL A 157 12.48 -8.35 -2.09
CA VAL A 157 11.64 -7.34 -2.74
C VAL A 157 12.48 -6.53 -3.70
N TYR A 158 12.03 -6.47 -4.96
CA TYR A 158 12.69 -5.76 -6.04
C TYR A 158 11.82 -4.62 -6.56
N ARG A 159 12.48 -3.53 -6.96
CA ARG A 159 11.87 -2.40 -7.68
C ARG A 159 12.80 -1.97 -8.80
N ASN A 160 12.27 -1.87 -10.03
CA ASN A 160 13.04 -1.49 -11.21
C ASN A 160 14.34 -2.32 -11.37
N GLY A 161 14.25 -3.65 -11.12
CA GLY A 161 15.38 -4.57 -11.19
C GLY A 161 16.37 -4.51 -10.03
N ARG A 162 16.19 -3.58 -9.08
CA ARG A 162 17.06 -3.43 -7.91
C ARG A 162 16.39 -4.00 -6.66
N GLN A 163 17.11 -4.79 -5.88
CA GLN A 163 16.65 -5.25 -4.58
C GLN A 163 16.56 -4.06 -3.61
N ILE A 164 15.36 -3.83 -3.06
CA ILE A 164 15.08 -2.76 -2.09
C ILE A 164 14.94 -3.26 -0.67
N GLY A 165 14.78 -4.58 -0.48
CA GLY A 165 14.69 -5.19 0.83
C GLY A 165 14.70 -6.71 0.77
N ALA A 166 14.93 -7.30 1.93
CA ALA A 166 14.70 -8.71 2.20
C ALA A 166 13.90 -8.83 3.50
N ILE A 167 12.97 -9.77 3.55
CA ILE A 167 12.06 -9.95 4.67
C ILE A 167 12.23 -11.36 5.20
N ASP A 168 12.35 -11.47 6.52
CA ASP A 168 12.06 -12.70 7.23
C ASP A 168 10.63 -12.57 7.80
N ALA A 169 9.66 -13.17 7.12
CA ALA A 169 8.26 -13.10 7.52
C ALA A 169 7.94 -13.96 8.75
N THR A 170 8.91 -14.73 9.26
CA THR A 170 8.76 -15.44 10.54
C THR A 170 8.93 -14.51 11.74
N VAL A 171 9.56 -13.35 11.56
CA VAL A 171 9.89 -12.40 12.62
C VAL A 171 9.17 -11.05 12.45
N SER A 172 8.95 -10.61 11.21
CA SER A 172 8.34 -9.30 10.93
C SER A 172 7.54 -9.29 9.64
N ALA A 173 6.28 -8.88 9.71
CA ALA A 173 5.36 -8.82 8.58
C ALA A 173 5.27 -7.42 7.91
N THR A 174 6.12 -6.45 8.30
CA THR A 174 5.84 -5.02 8.07
C THR A 174 6.75 -4.34 7.03
N LEU A 175 7.01 -4.94 5.88
CA LEU A 175 7.59 -4.17 4.77
C LEU A 175 6.49 -3.68 3.84
N HIS A 176 6.20 -2.38 3.87
CA HIS A 176 5.30 -1.76 2.90
C HIS A 176 5.95 -1.75 1.52
N ILE A 177 5.18 -2.18 0.51
CA ILE A 177 5.55 -2.05 -0.90
C ILE A 177 5.15 -0.63 -1.33
N LEU A 178 5.75 0.39 -0.74
CA LEU A 178 5.50 1.77 -1.16
C LEU A 178 6.00 1.97 -2.58
N PRO A 179 5.24 2.65 -3.43
CA PRO A 179 5.60 2.93 -4.83
C PRO A 179 6.78 3.89 -4.95
#